data_30245fe680b97c375c434cc041d2ed6c
#
_entry.id   30245fe680b97c375c434cc041d2ed6c
#
_cell.length_a   1.000
_cell.length_b   1.000
_cell.length_c   1.000
_cell.angle_alpha   90.00
_cell.angle_beta   90.00
_cell.angle_gamma   90.00
#
_symmetry.space_group_name_H-M   'P 1'
#
loop_
_entity.id
_entity.type
_entity.pdbx_description
1 polymer ?
#
loop_
_entity_poly.entity_id
_entity_poly.type
_entity_poly.pdbx_seq_one_letter_code
_entity_poly.pdbx_strand_id
1 'polypeptide(L)'
;RDSADMLCALTLKAVADGVASPGQGVGGEHPYTWNINSFSAFDPLLTLLTPKMNEMLDLDLVPTYYYQRTYLRGGAMSHHTDRPSCQRSVTMNLGYSHQWPIYIVNRETGKYTEFQAEPGDALLYMGCSQEHYRDPFEGDWYSQIFLHWVEREGEIGAPHTGHVCKDYHWDGGGSP
;
A
#
# COMPACT_ATOMS: atom_id res chain seq x y z
N ARG A 1 -17.19 0.21 -7.58
CA ARG A 1 -17.42 1.52 -6.95
C ARG A 1 -18.19 1.34 -5.64
N ASP A 2 -19.38 0.76 -5.66
CA ASP A 2 -20.20 0.55 -4.44
C ASP A 2 -19.45 -0.16 -3.31
N SER A 3 -18.61 -1.16 -3.63
CA SER A 3 -17.79 -1.86 -2.64
C SER A 3 -16.69 -0.96 -2.06
N ALA A 4 -16.08 -0.10 -2.86
CA ALA A 4 -15.08 0.87 -2.38
C ALA A 4 -15.73 1.90 -1.45
N ASP A 5 -16.91 2.42 -1.82
CA ASP A 5 -17.67 3.36 -1.01
C ASP A 5 -18.05 2.75 0.35
N MET A 6 -18.48 1.49 0.36
CA MET A 6 -18.79 0.76 1.59
C MET A 6 -17.54 0.56 2.47
N LEU A 7 -16.43 0.11 1.88
CA LEU A 7 -15.18 -0.07 2.61
C LEU A 7 -14.65 1.26 3.14
N CYS A 8 -14.75 2.33 2.37
CA CYS A 8 -14.41 3.67 2.82
C CYS A 8 -15.24 4.10 4.04
N ALA A 9 -16.55 3.95 3.98
CA ALA A 9 -17.43 4.28 5.11
C ALA A 9 -17.09 3.48 6.37
N LEU A 10 -16.77 2.19 6.23
CA LEU A 10 -16.33 1.33 7.33
C LEU A 10 -15.00 1.80 7.93
N THR A 11 -14.03 2.20 7.11
CA THR A 11 -12.74 2.68 7.61
C THR A 11 -12.85 4.03 8.32
N LEU A 12 -13.61 4.97 7.76
CA LEU A 12 -13.85 6.26 8.40
C LEU A 12 -14.59 6.09 9.73
N LYS A 13 -15.54 5.15 9.81
CA LYS A 13 -16.21 4.81 11.06
C LYS A 13 -15.21 4.22 12.07
N ALA A 14 -14.34 3.30 11.65
CA ALA A 14 -13.33 2.70 12.53
C ALA A 14 -12.35 3.76 13.08
N VAL A 15 -11.98 4.76 12.28
CA VAL A 15 -11.20 5.91 12.76
C VAL A 15 -11.98 6.70 13.82
N ALA A 16 -13.25 7.01 13.54
CA ALA A 16 -14.11 7.76 14.46
C ALA A 16 -14.38 7.01 15.78
N ASP A 17 -14.48 5.69 15.72
CA ASP A 17 -14.70 4.81 16.89
C ASP A 17 -13.41 4.53 17.69
N GLY A 18 -12.25 5.05 17.24
CA GLY A 18 -10.96 4.84 17.89
C GLY A 18 -10.37 3.43 17.72
N VAL A 19 -10.83 2.69 16.70
CA VAL A 19 -10.28 1.36 16.32
C VAL A 19 -8.97 1.51 15.57
N ALA A 20 -8.83 2.58 14.79
CA ALA A 20 -7.60 2.88 14.08
C ALA A 20 -6.52 3.41 15.03
N SER A 21 -5.28 3.07 14.79
CA SER A 21 -4.13 3.61 15.52
C SER A 21 -3.42 4.71 14.70
N PRO A 22 -2.70 5.63 15.36
CA PRO A 22 -1.82 6.56 14.65
C PRO A 22 -0.87 5.80 13.73
N GLY A 23 -0.66 6.31 12.52
CA GLY A 23 0.21 5.67 11.54
C GLY A 23 1.65 5.62 12.01
N GLN A 24 2.29 4.51 11.72
CA GLN A 24 3.73 4.32 11.89
C GLN A 24 4.40 4.33 10.53
N GLY A 25 5.61 4.83 10.41
CA GLY A 25 6.37 4.86 9.18
C GLY A 25 7.87 4.78 9.44
N VAL A 26 8.64 4.78 8.37
CA VAL A 26 10.09 4.88 8.45
C VAL A 26 10.45 6.20 9.14
N GLY A 27 11.01 6.12 10.35
CA GLY A 27 11.37 7.30 11.16
C GLY A 27 10.41 7.64 12.30
N GLY A 28 9.35 6.85 12.53
CA GLY A 28 8.47 7.04 13.68
C GLY A 28 7.00 7.26 13.34
N GLU A 29 6.26 7.89 14.25
CA GLU A 29 4.83 8.18 14.06
C GLU A 29 4.59 9.16 12.92
N HIS A 30 3.59 8.87 12.10
CA HIS A 30 3.04 9.80 11.11
C HIS A 30 1.80 10.48 11.70
N PRO A 31 1.92 11.69 12.26
CA PRO A 31 0.83 12.35 13.00
C PRO A 31 -0.40 12.66 12.13
N TYR A 32 -0.25 12.60 10.83
CA TYR A 32 -1.31 12.89 9.86
C TYR A 32 -1.87 11.63 9.20
N THR A 33 -1.71 10.46 9.85
CA THR A 33 -2.23 9.20 9.31
C THR A 33 -2.86 8.34 10.40
N TRP A 34 -3.86 7.55 9.98
CA TRP A 34 -4.51 6.53 10.79
C TRP A 34 -4.43 5.19 10.09
N ASN A 35 -4.02 4.15 10.78
CA ASN A 35 -3.87 2.81 10.23
C ASN A 35 -4.85 1.81 10.85
N ILE A 36 -5.33 0.90 10.02
CA ILE A 36 -6.02 -0.30 10.45
C ILE A 36 -5.26 -1.50 9.86
N ASN A 37 -4.57 -2.24 10.71
CA ASN A 37 -3.70 -3.34 10.30
C ASN A 37 -4.43 -4.68 10.24
N SER A 38 -5.56 -4.81 10.92
CA SER A 38 -6.37 -6.03 10.93
C SER A 38 -7.84 -5.64 10.98
N PHE A 39 -8.53 -5.83 9.87
CA PHE A 39 -9.94 -5.51 9.76
C PHE A 39 -10.62 -6.57 8.91
N SER A 40 -11.49 -7.37 9.52
CA SER A 40 -12.09 -8.55 8.90
C SER A 40 -12.80 -8.29 7.56
N ALA A 41 -13.24 -7.05 7.31
CA ALA A 41 -13.80 -6.65 6.02
C ALA A 41 -12.79 -6.71 4.87
N PHE A 42 -11.49 -6.65 5.16
CA PHE A 42 -10.43 -6.70 4.15
C PHE A 42 -9.79 -8.09 4.00
N ASP A 43 -9.99 -9.00 4.96
CA ASP A 43 -9.39 -10.35 4.93
C ASP A 43 -9.65 -11.10 3.61
N PRO A 44 -10.86 -11.02 3.00
CA PRO A 44 -11.11 -11.72 1.75
C PRO A 44 -10.36 -11.14 0.54
N LEU A 45 -9.91 -9.89 0.59
CA LEU A 45 -9.35 -9.22 -0.60
C LEU A 45 -8.10 -9.90 -1.13
N LEU A 46 -7.15 -10.26 -0.27
CA LEU A 46 -5.95 -10.98 -0.70
C LEU A 46 -6.31 -12.32 -1.34
N THR A 47 -7.20 -13.09 -0.71
CA THR A 47 -7.64 -14.40 -1.23
C THR A 47 -8.36 -14.27 -2.57
N LEU A 48 -9.24 -13.29 -2.72
CA LEU A 48 -10.01 -13.07 -3.95
C LEU A 48 -9.16 -12.51 -5.09
N LEU A 49 -8.19 -11.65 -4.77
CA LEU A 49 -7.37 -11.00 -5.78
C LEU A 49 -6.16 -11.83 -6.21
N THR A 50 -5.63 -12.73 -5.38
CA THR A 50 -4.44 -13.51 -5.72
C THR A 50 -4.58 -14.29 -7.03
N PRO A 51 -5.67 -15.03 -7.32
CA PRO A 51 -5.81 -15.72 -8.61
C PRO A 51 -5.80 -14.75 -9.80
N LYS A 52 -6.40 -13.59 -9.65
CA LYS A 52 -6.42 -12.55 -10.69
C LYS A 52 -5.05 -11.94 -10.91
N MET A 53 -4.31 -11.71 -9.85
CA MET A 53 -2.94 -11.22 -9.91
C MET A 53 -2.02 -12.24 -10.61
N ASN A 54 -2.17 -13.53 -10.29
CA ASN A 54 -1.42 -14.61 -10.93
C ASN A 54 -1.68 -14.67 -12.44
N GLU A 55 -2.95 -14.63 -12.84
CA GLU A 55 -3.36 -14.61 -14.24
C GLU A 55 -2.79 -13.39 -14.98
N MET A 56 -2.88 -12.21 -14.39
CA MET A 56 -2.49 -10.95 -15.02
C MET A 56 -0.98 -10.81 -15.18
N LEU A 57 -0.21 -11.35 -14.24
CA LEU A 57 1.25 -11.23 -14.22
C LEU A 57 1.97 -12.46 -14.75
N ASP A 58 1.26 -13.56 -14.99
CA ASP A 58 1.83 -14.88 -15.30
C ASP A 58 2.85 -15.33 -14.24
N LEU A 59 2.47 -15.17 -12.96
CA LEU A 59 3.30 -15.47 -11.79
C LEU A 59 2.53 -16.35 -10.80
N ASP A 60 3.26 -17.07 -9.95
CA ASP A 60 2.70 -17.76 -8.78
C ASP A 60 2.99 -16.91 -7.52
N LEU A 61 2.00 -16.13 -7.11
CA LEU A 61 2.10 -15.20 -6.00
C LEU A 61 1.54 -15.80 -4.72
N VAL A 62 2.21 -15.48 -3.62
CA VAL A 62 1.77 -15.76 -2.25
C VAL A 62 1.42 -14.43 -1.58
N PRO A 63 0.19 -14.27 -1.06
CA PRO A 63 -0.17 -13.06 -0.33
C PRO A 63 0.63 -12.99 0.98
N THR A 64 1.07 -11.80 1.35
CA THR A 64 1.82 -11.56 2.58
C THR A 64 0.97 -10.86 3.63
N TYR A 65 0.52 -9.67 3.35
CA TYR A 65 -0.33 -8.90 4.27
C TYR A 65 -1.03 -7.76 3.54
N TYR A 66 -1.95 -7.15 4.24
CA TYR A 66 -2.58 -5.89 3.87
C TYR A 66 -2.60 -4.93 5.05
N TYR A 67 -2.77 -3.65 4.78
CA TYR A 67 -3.18 -2.66 5.78
C TYR A 67 -3.94 -1.53 5.09
N GLN A 68 -4.80 -0.89 5.85
CA GLN A 68 -5.51 0.30 5.41
C GLN A 68 -4.87 1.52 6.07
N ARG A 69 -4.77 2.61 5.32
CA ARG A 69 -4.31 3.89 5.83
C ARG A 69 -5.22 5.02 5.39
N THR A 70 -5.59 5.86 6.34
CA THR A 70 -6.25 7.14 6.07
C THR A 70 -5.26 8.25 6.36
N TYR A 71 -4.98 9.06 5.35
CA TYR A 71 -4.16 10.25 5.46
C TYR A 71 -5.04 11.45 5.74
N LEU A 72 -4.53 12.37 6.54
CA LEU A 72 -5.13 13.67 6.83
C LEU A 72 -4.29 14.77 6.18
N ARG A 73 -4.79 16.00 6.20
CA ARG A 73 -4.09 17.17 5.68
C ARG A 73 -2.67 17.27 6.23
N GLY A 74 -1.69 17.42 5.33
CA GLY A 74 -0.26 17.46 5.65
C GLY A 74 0.41 16.09 5.68
N GLY A 75 -0.36 14.99 5.62
CA GLY A 75 0.20 13.65 5.46
C GLY A 75 0.93 13.54 4.12
N ALA A 76 2.06 12.85 4.12
CA ALA A 76 2.87 12.64 2.92
C ALA A 76 3.41 11.22 2.90
N MET A 77 3.92 10.79 1.77
CA MET A 77 4.68 9.56 1.64
C MET A 77 6.03 9.90 1.05
N SER A 78 7.07 9.85 1.87
CA SER A 78 8.43 10.15 1.42
C SER A 78 8.88 9.21 0.30
N HIS A 79 9.87 9.63 -0.46
CA HIS A 79 10.52 8.80 -1.46
C HIS A 79 11.09 7.53 -0.82
N HIS A 80 10.62 6.36 -1.25
CA HIS A 80 11.08 5.08 -0.72
C HIS A 80 10.82 3.94 -1.69
N THR A 81 11.43 2.81 -1.42
CA THR A 81 11.02 1.49 -1.90
C THR A 81 10.54 0.68 -0.70
N ASP A 82 9.62 -0.23 -0.96
CA ASP A 82 9.06 -1.09 0.07
C ASP A 82 10.03 -2.18 0.52
N ARG A 83 9.69 -2.83 1.63
CA ARG A 83 10.39 -4.01 2.16
C ARG A 83 10.19 -5.25 1.27
N PRO A 84 11.03 -6.31 1.43
CA PRO A 84 10.97 -7.51 0.61
C PRO A 84 9.61 -8.22 0.55
N SER A 85 8.82 -8.15 1.61
CA SER A 85 7.46 -8.72 1.64
C SER A 85 6.44 -8.01 0.72
N CYS A 86 6.84 -6.93 0.07
CA CYS A 86 6.04 -6.11 -0.84
C CYS A 86 6.55 -6.17 -2.28
N GLN A 87 6.96 -7.34 -2.77
CA GLN A 87 7.50 -7.47 -4.14
C GLN A 87 6.50 -7.00 -5.19
N ARG A 88 5.26 -7.39 -5.03
CA ARG A 88 4.12 -6.95 -5.83
C ARG A 88 3.16 -6.25 -4.89
N SER A 89 2.97 -4.99 -5.11
CA SER A 89 2.14 -4.14 -4.27
C SER A 89 0.97 -3.58 -5.06
N VAL A 90 -0.19 -3.58 -4.45
CA VAL A 90 -1.36 -2.88 -4.96
C VAL A 90 -1.76 -1.83 -3.96
N THR A 91 -1.90 -0.58 -4.40
CA THR A 91 -2.60 0.46 -3.66
C THR A 91 -3.96 0.71 -4.31
N MET A 92 -5.02 0.57 -3.54
CA MET A 92 -6.39 0.80 -4.00
C MET A 92 -6.99 1.98 -3.25
N ASN A 93 -7.51 2.94 -4.01
CA ASN A 93 -8.23 4.07 -3.43
C ASN A 93 -9.61 3.62 -2.95
N LEU A 94 -9.95 3.93 -1.71
CA LEU A 94 -11.27 3.69 -1.14
C LEU A 94 -12.15 4.94 -1.19
N GLY A 95 -11.54 6.14 -1.09
CA GLY A 95 -12.23 7.40 -1.15
C GLY A 95 -11.35 8.56 -0.69
N TYR A 96 -11.79 9.78 -0.96
CA TYR A 96 -11.04 10.98 -0.64
C TYR A 96 -11.93 12.22 -0.58
N SER A 97 -11.45 13.24 0.12
CA SER A 97 -12.01 14.61 0.06
C SER A 97 -11.38 15.44 -1.06
N HIS A 98 -10.19 15.07 -1.52
CA HIS A 98 -9.43 15.72 -2.59
C HIS A 98 -8.54 14.71 -3.30
N GLN A 99 -8.37 14.83 -4.62
CA GLN A 99 -7.47 13.98 -5.40
C GLN A 99 -6.03 14.11 -4.90
N TRP A 100 -5.30 12.99 -4.94
CA TRP A 100 -3.93 12.96 -4.46
C TRP A 100 -3.12 11.89 -5.20
N PRO A 101 -2.31 12.29 -6.16
CA PRO A 101 -1.57 11.37 -7.00
C PRO A 101 -0.49 10.62 -6.22
N ILE A 102 -0.16 9.43 -6.70
CA ILE A 102 1.06 8.72 -6.37
C ILE A 102 2.03 8.83 -7.56
N TYR A 103 3.29 9.01 -7.26
CA TYR A 103 4.37 9.10 -8.23
C TYR A 103 5.25 7.85 -8.17
N ILE A 104 5.45 7.21 -9.31
CA ILE A 104 6.34 6.06 -9.47
C ILE A 104 7.56 6.51 -10.27
N VAL A 105 8.75 6.33 -9.71
CA VAL A 105 9.99 6.75 -10.34
C VAL A 105 10.54 5.64 -11.23
N ASN A 106 10.83 6.00 -12.48
CA ASN A 106 11.61 5.14 -13.38
C ASN A 106 13.10 5.34 -13.06
N ARG A 107 13.73 4.30 -12.51
CA ARG A 107 15.14 4.36 -12.07
C ARG A 107 16.14 4.61 -13.19
N GLU A 108 15.84 4.16 -14.41
CA GLU A 108 16.76 4.30 -15.53
C GLU A 108 16.81 5.74 -16.05
N THR A 109 15.66 6.39 -16.06
CA THR A 109 15.51 7.74 -16.64
C THR A 109 15.41 8.85 -15.61
N GLY A 110 15.20 8.52 -14.33
CA GLY A 110 14.92 9.47 -13.25
C GLY A 110 13.56 10.18 -13.42
N LYS A 111 12.78 9.81 -14.41
CA LYS A 111 11.44 10.37 -14.62
C LYS A 111 10.43 9.67 -13.74
N TYR A 112 9.40 10.37 -13.35
CA TYR A 112 8.26 9.79 -12.64
C TYR A 112 7.03 9.70 -13.54
N THR A 113 6.17 8.75 -13.21
CA THR A 113 4.81 8.63 -13.76
C THR A 113 3.85 8.97 -12.64
N GLU A 114 2.95 9.90 -12.90
CA GLU A 114 1.86 10.27 -12.01
C GLU A 114 0.67 9.33 -12.25
N PHE A 115 0.09 8.84 -11.17
CA PHE A 115 -1.15 8.08 -11.21
C PHE A 115 -2.16 8.65 -10.22
N GLN A 116 -3.31 9.06 -10.74
CA GLN A 116 -4.48 9.45 -9.95
C GLN A 116 -5.51 8.35 -9.98
N ALA A 117 -5.99 7.95 -8.80
CA ALA A 117 -6.96 6.89 -8.62
C ALA A 117 -8.31 7.44 -8.19
N GLU A 118 -9.37 7.07 -8.90
CA GLU A 118 -10.74 7.23 -8.42
C GLU A 118 -11.06 6.13 -7.39
N PRO A 119 -12.10 6.30 -6.54
CA PRO A 119 -12.53 5.25 -5.63
C PRO A 119 -12.83 3.93 -6.34
N GLY A 120 -12.14 2.87 -5.93
CA GLY A 120 -12.15 1.55 -6.55
C GLY A 120 -11.03 1.31 -7.56
N ASP A 121 -10.34 2.34 -8.02
CA ASP A 121 -9.14 2.16 -8.85
C ASP A 121 -7.97 1.66 -8.02
N ALA A 122 -7.13 0.86 -8.67
CA ALA A 122 -5.95 0.29 -8.05
C ALA A 122 -4.73 0.41 -8.96
N LEU A 123 -3.59 0.74 -8.37
CA LEU A 123 -2.30 0.72 -9.02
C LEU A 123 -1.50 -0.49 -8.55
N LEU A 124 -1.06 -1.30 -9.51
CA LEU A 124 -0.09 -2.37 -9.29
C LEU A 124 1.32 -1.84 -9.58
N TYR A 125 2.25 -2.08 -8.66
CA TYR A 125 3.64 -1.69 -8.81
C TYR A 125 4.59 -2.67 -8.13
N MET A 126 5.88 -2.61 -8.47
CA MET A 126 6.91 -3.43 -7.86
C MET A 126 7.47 -2.70 -6.63
N GLY A 127 6.83 -2.88 -5.47
CA GLY A 127 7.11 -2.11 -4.27
C GLY A 127 8.59 -2.09 -3.88
N CYS A 128 9.27 -3.25 -3.93
CA CYS A 128 10.68 -3.35 -3.59
C CYS A 128 11.66 -2.66 -4.56
N SER A 129 11.28 -2.47 -5.82
CA SER A 129 12.21 -2.02 -6.86
C SER A 129 11.83 -0.71 -7.50
N GLN A 130 10.58 -0.30 -7.40
CA GLN A 130 10.10 0.98 -7.91
C GLN A 130 9.98 1.99 -6.76
N GLU A 131 10.87 2.98 -6.76
CA GLU A 131 10.74 4.09 -5.85
C GLU A 131 9.43 4.83 -6.09
N HIS A 132 8.74 5.16 -5.01
CA HIS A 132 7.46 5.83 -5.08
C HIS A 132 7.28 6.82 -3.93
N TYR A 133 6.41 7.81 -4.14
CA TYR A 133 6.16 8.86 -3.17
C TYR A 133 4.83 9.57 -3.43
N ARG A 134 4.41 10.37 -2.46
CA ARG A 134 3.31 11.34 -2.57
C ARG A 134 3.72 12.63 -1.87
N ASP A 135 3.44 13.76 -2.51
CA ASP A 135 3.60 15.07 -1.92
C ASP A 135 2.66 15.28 -0.71
N PRO A 136 2.86 16.31 0.12
CA PRO A 136 1.96 16.61 1.22
C PRO A 136 0.51 16.75 0.76
N PHE A 137 -0.40 16.03 1.42
CA PHE A 137 -1.81 16.03 1.09
C PHE A 137 -2.50 17.34 1.49
N GLU A 138 -3.21 17.95 0.58
CA GLU A 138 -3.89 19.23 0.81
C GLU A 138 -5.37 19.10 1.19
N GLY A 139 -5.96 17.92 0.95
CA GLY A 139 -7.36 17.65 1.30
C GLY A 139 -7.55 17.34 2.80
N ASP A 140 -8.77 17.04 3.20
CA ASP A 140 -9.09 16.74 4.59
C ASP A 140 -8.80 15.28 4.94
N TRP A 141 -9.08 14.35 4.02
CA TRP A 141 -8.82 12.93 4.20
C TRP A 141 -8.67 12.20 2.85
N TYR A 142 -7.83 11.15 2.84
CA TYR A 142 -7.64 10.22 1.74
C TYR A 142 -7.49 8.81 2.31
N SER A 143 -8.36 7.89 1.93
CA SER A 143 -8.39 6.52 2.44
C SER A 143 -8.00 5.53 1.35
N GLN A 144 -7.06 4.64 1.66
CA GLN A 144 -6.60 3.61 0.73
C GLN A 144 -6.25 2.32 1.48
N ILE A 145 -6.23 1.22 0.74
CA ILE A 145 -5.73 -0.06 1.22
C ILE A 145 -4.52 -0.47 0.41
N PHE A 146 -3.53 -1.04 1.09
CA PHE A 146 -2.35 -1.65 0.51
C PHE A 146 -2.45 -3.17 0.64
N LEU A 147 -2.14 -3.87 -0.44
CA LEU A 147 -2.17 -5.32 -0.53
C LEU A 147 -0.83 -5.79 -1.11
N HIS A 148 -0.24 -6.82 -0.52
CA HIS A 148 1.12 -7.21 -0.86
C HIS A 148 1.26 -8.70 -1.13
N TRP A 149 2.13 -9.04 -2.09
CA TRP A 149 2.47 -10.42 -2.47
C TRP A 149 3.97 -10.55 -2.69
N VAL A 150 4.42 -11.78 -2.58
CA VAL A 150 5.74 -12.25 -3.02
C VAL A 150 5.59 -13.40 -4.03
N GLU A 151 6.60 -13.61 -4.86
CA GLU A 151 6.65 -14.77 -5.74
C GLU A 151 6.94 -16.04 -4.94
N ARG A 152 6.28 -17.16 -5.26
CA ARG A 152 6.38 -18.41 -4.48
C ARG A 152 7.79 -18.98 -4.43
N GLU A 153 8.61 -18.82 -5.45
CA GLU A 153 9.99 -19.29 -5.48
C GLU A 153 10.91 -18.58 -4.48
N GLY A 154 10.40 -17.50 -3.88
CA GLY A 154 11.11 -16.76 -2.86
C GLY A 154 10.64 -17.10 -1.45
N GLU A 155 11.55 -17.09 -0.50
CA GLU A 155 11.20 -17.09 0.90
C GLU A 155 10.67 -15.69 1.30
N ILE A 156 9.61 -15.65 2.11
CA ILE A 156 9.10 -14.39 2.65
C ILE A 156 10.24 -13.72 3.44
N GLY A 157 10.60 -12.50 3.03
CA GLY A 157 11.70 -11.76 3.64
C GLY A 157 13.10 -12.12 3.13
N ALA A 158 13.24 -13.15 2.29
CA ALA A 158 14.53 -13.46 1.67
C ALA A 158 14.81 -12.48 0.50
N PRO A 159 16.08 -12.11 0.26
CA PRO A 159 16.45 -11.37 -0.92
C PRO A 159 16.27 -12.27 -2.13
N HIS A 160 15.29 -11.96 -2.98
CA HIS A 160 15.13 -12.65 -4.24
C HIS A 160 16.29 -12.33 -5.18
N THR A 161 16.90 -13.36 -5.72
CA THR A 161 17.98 -13.25 -6.70
C THR A 161 17.47 -12.53 -7.94
N GLY A 162 17.81 -11.25 -8.06
CA GLY A 162 17.50 -10.43 -9.24
C GLY A 162 16.61 -9.20 -9.04
N HIS A 163 15.78 -9.16 -8.00
CA HIS A 163 14.88 -8.04 -7.74
C HIS A 163 14.98 -7.53 -6.31
N VAL A 164 16.13 -7.17 -5.92
CA VAL A 164 16.53 -7.03 -4.54
C VAL A 164 16.21 -5.65 -4.02
N CYS A 165 15.46 -5.61 -2.95
CA CYS A 165 15.59 -4.56 -1.95
C CYS A 165 16.92 -4.77 -1.21
N LYS A 166 18.04 -4.59 -1.91
CA LYS A 166 19.40 -4.94 -1.41
C LYS A 166 19.78 -4.26 -0.11
N ASP A 167 19.15 -3.15 0.17
CA ASP A 167 19.51 -2.26 1.28
C ASP A 167 18.50 -2.31 2.42
N TYR A 168 17.52 -3.22 2.36
CA TYR A 168 16.52 -3.34 3.40
C TYR A 168 16.78 -4.55 4.28
N HIS A 169 17.17 -4.31 5.52
CA HIS A 169 17.18 -5.31 6.58
C HIS A 169 15.78 -5.43 7.18
N TRP A 170 15.10 -6.52 6.86
CA TRP A 170 13.91 -6.90 7.60
C TRP A 170 14.35 -7.60 8.89
N ASP A 171 14.12 -6.94 10.02
CA ASP A 171 14.49 -7.46 11.35
C ASP A 171 13.49 -8.48 11.92
N GLY A 172 12.52 -8.92 11.11
CA GLY A 172 11.50 -9.88 11.53
C GLY A 172 10.52 -9.32 12.57
N GLY A 173 10.70 -8.09 12.95
CA GLY A 173 9.92 -7.41 13.96
C GLY A 173 8.76 -6.63 13.36
N GLY A 174 7.59 -7.19 13.50
CA GLY A 174 6.38 -6.41 13.43
C GLY A 174 5.74 -6.29 12.07
N SER A 175 4.48 -6.51 12.11
CA SER A 175 3.50 -5.96 11.17
C SER A 175 3.75 -4.46 10.98
N PRO A 176 3.43 -3.93 9.80
CA PRO A 176 3.49 -2.51 9.52
C PRO A 176 2.70 -1.69 10.52
#